data_f25979193b56289672dbeaa56d9af5a3
#
_entry.id   f25979193b56289672dbeaa56d9af5a3
#
_cell.length_a   1.000
_cell.length_b   1.000
_cell.length_c   1.000
_cell.angle_alpha   90.00
_cell.angle_beta   90.00
_cell.angle_gamma   90.00
#
_symmetry.space_group_name_H-M   'P 1'
#
loop_
_entity.id
_entity.type
_entity.pdbx_description
1 polymer ?
#
loop_
_entity_poly.entity_id
_entity_poly.type
_entity_poly.pdbx_seq_one_letter_code
_entity_poly.pdbx_strand_id
1 'polypeptide(L)'
;MEKSKPTNGSIPNTEVSKVDKPSVPKKPVKPPKIEDKPFDEFINNHFIPGLEKSVLEKGSQIKEIKLINGIRPVVGGKCWMIFCEFTNDRKFWLCFNKETITSDKTILLAESNSEPSIVESFLIDEKKTTLALLISRVLQRLNGQKWFGDN
;
A
#
# COMPACT_ATOMS: atom_id res chain seq x y z
N MET A 1 -7.34 58.36 -31.31
CA MET A 1 -7.33 58.05 -31.04
C MET A 1 -7.12 57.09 -30.76
N GLU A 2 -6.93 56.89 -30.53
CA GLU A 2 -6.88 56.42 -30.19
C GLU A 2 -6.60 55.49 -29.80
N LYS A 3 -6.50 55.55 -29.81
CA LYS A 3 -6.37 54.97 -29.41
C LYS A 3 -6.09 54.12 -28.92
N SER A 4 -6.09 54.16 -28.79
CA SER A 4 -6.04 53.59 -28.22
C SER A 4 -5.85 52.63 -27.82
N LYS A 5 -5.91 52.46 -27.71
CA LYS A 5 -5.98 51.83 -27.32
C LYS A 5 -5.64 51.00 -26.89
N PRO A 6 -5.75 51.57 -27.06
CA PRO A 6 -5.69 50.84 -26.55
C PRO A 6 -5.36 49.89 -26.13
N THR A 7 -5.38 49.82 -25.92
CA THR A 7 -5.35 49.30 -25.51
C THR A 7 -4.98 48.37 -25.08
N ASN A 8 -4.97 48.61 -25.14
CA ASN A 8 -4.94 47.98 -24.66
C ASN A 8 -4.64 47.26 -24.15
N GLY A 9 -4.65 47.50 -24.43
CA GLY A 9 -4.64 47.18 -23.70
C GLY A 9 -4.52 46.22 -23.32
N SER A 10 -4.54 46.14 -23.33
CA SER A 10 -4.57 45.57 -22.83
C SER A 10 -4.28 44.69 -22.47
N ILE A 11 -4.25 44.70 -22.44
CA ILE A 11 -4.16 44.09 -22.01
C ILE A 11 -3.70 43.26 -21.63
N PRO A 12 -3.68 43.52 -21.68
CA PRO A 12 -3.45 42.74 -21.13
C PRO A 12 -3.08 41.81 -20.72
N ASN A 13 -3.05 41.99 -20.74
CA ASN A 13 -2.96 41.36 -20.28
C ASN A 13 -2.81 40.47 -19.81
N THR A 14 -2.91 40.60 -19.97
CA THR A 14 -2.97 39.99 -19.50
C THR A 14 -2.78 38.97 -19.14
N GLU A 15 -2.70 39.02 -19.23
CA GLU A 15 -2.65 38.45 -18.84
C GLU A 15 -2.37 37.53 -18.37
N VAL A 16 -2.22 37.99 -18.65
CA VAL A 16 -2.11 37.41 -18.10
C VAL A 16 -2.01 36.45 -17.63
N SER A 17 -1.98 36.54 -17.72
CA SER A 17 -2.06 35.92 -17.13
C SER A 17 -2.01 34.96 -16.78
N LYS A 18 -1.93 35.02 -16.97
CA LYS A 18 -2.03 34.36 -16.55
C LYS A 18 -1.75 33.40 -16.13
N VAL A 19 -1.60 33.66 -16.29
CA VAL A 19 -1.46 33.02 -15.78
C VAL A 19 -1.31 32.13 -15.33
N ASP A 20 -1.33 32.20 -15.37
CA ASP A 20 -1.39 31.61 -14.80
C ASP A 20 -1.46 30.73 -14.36
N LYS A 21 -1.43 30.68 -14.51
CA LYS A 21 -1.84 30.14 -13.94
C LYS A 21 -1.75 29.16 -13.50
N PRO A 22 -1.74 29.21 -13.59
CA PRO A 22 -1.90 28.37 -12.98
C PRO A 22 -1.67 27.48 -12.49
N SER A 23 -1.68 27.61 -12.44
CA SER A 23 -1.65 27.09 -11.77
C SER A 23 -1.59 26.34 -11.29
N VAL A 24 -1.64 26.48 -11.34
CA VAL A 24 -1.84 26.05 -10.77
C VAL A 24 -1.76 25.20 -10.40
N PRO A 25 -1.61 25.12 -10.50
CA PRO A 25 -1.81 24.42 -9.90
C PRO A 25 -1.43 23.87 -9.48
N LYS A 26 -1.15 24.15 -9.39
CA LYS A 26 -1.03 23.93 -8.80
C LYS A 26 -1.12 23.53 -8.10
N LYS A 27 -1.01 23.69 -7.84
CA LYS A 27 -1.38 23.36 -7.02
C LYS A 27 -1.57 22.57 -6.33
N PRO A 28 -1.96 23.09 -6.29
CA PRO A 28 -2.11 22.29 -5.13
C PRO A 28 -1.00 21.35 -4.98
N VAL A 29 -0.15 21.70 -4.41
CA VAL A 29 0.96 20.87 -4.39
C VAL A 29 0.92 20.04 -3.16
N LYS A 30 0.04 19.09 -3.17
CA LYS A 30 0.06 18.09 -2.15
C LYS A 30 1.27 17.23 -2.40
N PRO A 31 2.06 16.90 -1.37
CA PRO A 31 3.11 15.93 -1.55
C PRO A 31 2.51 14.61 -2.03
N PRO A 32 3.21 13.84 -2.85
CA PRO A 32 2.70 12.54 -3.28
C PRO A 32 2.38 11.68 -2.06
N LYS A 33 1.31 10.95 -2.15
CA LYS A 33 0.95 10.02 -1.07
C LYS A 33 1.95 8.88 -1.05
N ILE A 34 2.10 8.27 0.13
CA ILE A 34 2.94 7.10 0.28
C ILE A 34 2.49 6.01 -0.69
N GLU A 35 1.18 5.88 -0.87
CA GLU A 35 0.62 4.85 -1.75
C GLU A 35 0.97 5.06 -3.23
N ASP A 36 1.43 6.24 -3.60
CA ASP A 36 1.81 6.53 -4.98
C ASP A 36 3.26 6.16 -5.29
N LYS A 37 4.01 5.69 -4.31
CA LYS A 37 5.40 5.29 -4.51
C LYS A 37 5.47 3.97 -5.25
N PRO A 38 6.62 3.67 -5.90
CA PRO A 38 6.79 2.37 -6.53
C PRO A 38 6.48 1.24 -5.55
N PHE A 39 5.98 0.13 -6.07
CA PHE A 39 5.50 -0.98 -5.26
C PHE A 39 6.56 -1.48 -4.27
N ASP A 40 7.77 -1.74 -4.76
CA ASP A 40 8.83 -2.26 -3.91
C ASP A 40 9.23 -1.27 -2.83
N GLU A 41 9.26 0.01 -3.17
CA GLU A 41 9.59 1.05 -2.18
C GLU A 41 8.49 1.15 -1.14
N PHE A 42 7.24 1.13 -1.55
CA PHE A 42 6.10 1.16 -0.64
C PHE A 42 6.17 -0.02 0.34
N ILE A 43 6.39 -1.21 -0.18
CA ILE A 43 6.41 -2.41 0.67
C ILE A 43 7.60 -2.39 1.62
N ASN A 44 8.81 -2.18 1.09
CA ASN A 44 10.02 -2.31 1.89
C ASN A 44 10.22 -1.16 2.88
N ASN A 45 9.80 0.05 2.50
CA ASN A 45 10.08 1.23 3.33
C ASN A 45 8.92 1.65 4.20
N HIS A 46 7.70 1.19 3.91
CA HIS A 46 6.52 1.63 4.64
C HIS A 46 5.68 0.50 5.20
N PHE A 47 5.32 -0.47 4.37
CA PHE A 47 4.44 -1.55 4.85
C PHE A 47 5.16 -2.46 5.84
N ILE A 48 6.33 -2.96 5.48
CA ILE A 48 7.08 -3.89 6.34
C ILE A 48 7.42 -3.25 7.69
N PRO A 49 8.03 -2.04 7.72
CA PRO A 49 8.31 -1.42 9.01
C PRO A 49 7.07 -1.13 9.83
N GLY A 50 5.99 -0.70 9.16
CA GLY A 50 4.74 -0.41 9.86
C GLY A 50 4.11 -1.65 10.44
N LEU A 51 4.14 -2.75 9.71
CA LEU A 51 3.59 -4.00 10.19
C LEU A 51 4.41 -4.55 11.35
N GLU A 52 5.74 -4.50 11.24
CA GLU A 52 6.62 -4.95 12.33
C GLU A 52 6.32 -4.21 13.62
N LYS A 53 6.18 -2.89 13.53
CA LYS A 53 5.87 -2.06 14.69
C LYS A 53 4.53 -2.45 15.29
N SER A 54 3.53 -2.62 14.45
CA SER A 54 2.17 -2.93 14.92
C SER A 54 2.10 -4.30 15.56
N VAL A 55 2.80 -5.28 15.00
CA VAL A 55 2.87 -6.63 15.56
C VAL A 55 3.52 -6.60 16.94
N LEU A 56 4.61 -5.83 17.05
CA LEU A 56 5.31 -5.71 18.32
C LEU A 56 4.42 -5.09 19.39
N GLU A 57 3.62 -4.10 19.00
CA GLU A 57 2.66 -3.46 19.91
C GLU A 57 1.61 -4.43 20.42
N LYS A 58 1.36 -5.49 19.67
CA LYS A 58 0.41 -6.52 20.08
C LYS A 58 1.06 -7.63 20.89
N GLY A 59 2.32 -7.47 21.23
CA GLY A 59 3.04 -8.42 22.05
C GLY A 59 3.58 -9.62 21.30
N SER A 60 3.59 -9.57 19.99
CA SER A 60 4.14 -10.63 19.18
C SER A 60 5.43 -10.16 18.52
N GLN A 61 6.18 -11.07 17.93
CA GLN A 61 7.48 -10.75 17.35
C GLN A 61 7.65 -11.47 16.03
N ILE A 62 8.13 -10.71 15.04
CA ILE A 62 8.40 -11.23 13.72
C ILE A 62 9.84 -11.73 13.68
N LYS A 63 10.03 -12.96 13.20
CA LYS A 63 11.35 -13.54 13.01
C LYS A 63 11.92 -13.12 11.67
N GLU A 64 11.10 -13.12 10.63
CA GLU A 64 11.53 -12.73 9.29
C GLU A 64 10.35 -12.17 8.52
N ILE A 65 10.57 -11.09 7.76
CA ILE A 65 9.56 -10.57 6.86
C ILE A 65 10.27 -9.99 5.64
N LYS A 66 9.79 -10.34 4.45
CA LYS A 66 10.44 -9.90 3.21
C LYS A 66 9.46 -9.93 2.05
N LEU A 67 9.81 -9.13 1.03
CA LEU A 67 9.09 -9.13 -0.24
C LEU A 67 9.81 -10.06 -1.20
N ILE A 68 9.09 -11.01 -1.78
CA ILE A 68 9.65 -11.94 -2.75
C ILE A 68 8.78 -12.01 -4.00
N ASN A 69 9.41 -12.32 -5.11
CA ASN A 69 8.71 -12.57 -6.35
C ASN A 69 8.93 -14.06 -6.66
N GLY A 70 7.87 -14.85 -6.55
CA GLY A 70 8.03 -16.29 -6.70
C GLY A 70 6.70 -16.99 -6.86
N ILE A 71 6.73 -18.30 -6.65
CA ILE A 71 5.55 -19.14 -6.82
C ILE A 71 4.72 -19.13 -5.56
N ARG A 72 3.43 -18.84 -5.71
CA ARG A 72 2.49 -18.84 -4.59
C ARG A 72 2.36 -20.23 -4.02
N PRO A 73 2.46 -20.39 -2.69
CA PRO A 73 2.26 -21.70 -2.08
C PRO A 73 0.86 -22.25 -2.35
N VAL A 74 0.72 -23.54 -2.39
CA VAL A 74 -0.53 -24.29 -2.53
C VAL A 74 -1.18 -24.11 -3.90
N VAL A 75 -1.62 -22.87 -4.22
CA VAL A 75 -2.38 -22.66 -5.46
C VAL A 75 -1.51 -22.37 -6.67
N GLY A 76 -0.23 -22.11 -6.47
CA GLY A 76 0.70 -21.88 -7.58
C GLY A 76 0.52 -20.51 -8.22
N GLY A 77 1.25 -20.31 -9.31
CA GLY A 77 1.26 -19.06 -10.03
C GLY A 77 2.30 -18.09 -9.47
N LYS A 78 2.97 -17.41 -10.38
CA LYS A 78 4.01 -16.46 -9.99
C LYS A 78 3.37 -15.14 -9.57
N CYS A 79 3.80 -14.61 -8.45
CA CYS A 79 3.28 -13.33 -7.95
C CYS A 79 4.28 -12.69 -7.00
N TRP A 80 4.01 -11.43 -6.68
CA TRP A 80 4.75 -10.75 -5.62
C TRP A 80 4.12 -11.11 -4.29
N MET A 81 4.95 -11.45 -3.30
CA MET A 81 4.46 -11.91 -2.00
C MET A 81 5.23 -11.25 -0.88
N ILE A 82 4.51 -10.93 0.19
CA ILE A 82 5.16 -10.57 1.45
C ILE A 82 5.10 -11.83 2.30
N PHE A 83 6.27 -12.41 2.54
CA PHE A 83 6.38 -13.56 3.42
C PHE A 83 6.72 -13.09 4.83
N CYS A 84 5.98 -13.58 5.82
CA CYS A 84 6.22 -13.21 7.21
C CYS A 84 6.22 -14.46 8.05
N GLU A 85 7.27 -14.61 8.85
CA GLU A 85 7.39 -15.71 9.80
C GLU A 85 7.52 -15.12 11.20
N PHE A 86 6.71 -15.63 12.13
CA PHE A 86 6.76 -15.20 13.52
C PHE A 86 7.67 -16.13 14.32
N THR A 87 8.07 -15.67 15.51
CA THR A 87 8.99 -16.45 16.35
C THR A 87 8.40 -17.77 16.81
N ASN A 88 7.08 -17.94 16.74
CA ASN A 88 6.42 -19.20 17.08
C ASN A 88 6.18 -20.09 15.86
N ASP A 89 6.87 -19.84 14.75
CA ASP A 89 6.79 -20.59 13.50
C ASP A 89 5.49 -20.45 12.72
N ARG A 90 4.60 -19.56 13.14
CA ARG A 90 3.44 -19.23 12.32
C ARG A 90 3.89 -18.35 11.16
N LYS A 91 3.27 -18.55 10.00
CA LYS A 91 3.67 -17.85 8.78
C LYS A 91 2.46 -17.36 8.03
N PHE A 92 2.63 -16.25 7.31
CA PHE A 92 1.62 -15.87 6.34
C PHE A 92 2.30 -15.34 5.08
N TRP A 93 1.57 -15.42 4.00
CA TRP A 93 1.98 -14.84 2.71
C TRP A 93 0.86 -13.91 2.26
N LEU A 94 1.21 -12.65 2.00
CA LEU A 94 0.28 -11.71 1.39
C LEU A 94 0.69 -11.57 -0.06
N CYS A 95 -0.14 -12.07 -0.97
CA CYS A 95 0.21 -12.19 -2.38
C CYS A 95 -0.51 -11.12 -3.20
N PHE A 96 0.22 -10.51 -4.12
CA PHE A 96 -0.31 -9.49 -5.03
C PHE A 96 -0.20 -10.04 -6.44
N ASN A 97 -1.29 -10.04 -7.19
CA ASN A 97 -1.28 -10.57 -8.55
C ASN A 97 -0.42 -9.75 -9.49
N LYS A 98 -0.30 -8.45 -9.22
CA LYS A 98 0.53 -7.55 -10.01
C LYS A 98 1.40 -6.74 -9.07
N GLU A 99 2.35 -6.03 -9.63
CA GLU A 99 3.26 -5.19 -8.86
C GLU A 99 2.58 -3.87 -8.47
N THR A 100 1.39 -3.96 -7.89
CA THR A 100 0.63 -2.81 -7.40
C THR A 100 -0.15 -3.20 -6.16
N ILE A 101 -0.29 -2.26 -5.23
CA ILE A 101 -1.05 -2.52 -4.00
C ILE A 101 -2.55 -2.60 -4.25
N THR A 102 -3.00 -2.15 -5.40
CA THR A 102 -4.42 -2.19 -5.76
C THR A 102 -4.81 -3.45 -6.53
N SER A 103 -3.83 -4.28 -6.87
CA SER A 103 -4.13 -5.53 -7.58
C SER A 103 -4.85 -6.52 -6.67
N ASP A 104 -5.42 -7.55 -7.29
CA ASP A 104 -6.06 -8.62 -6.53
C ASP A 104 -5.06 -9.25 -5.58
N LYS A 105 -5.51 -9.53 -4.37
CA LYS A 105 -4.65 -10.03 -3.30
C LYS A 105 -5.19 -11.32 -2.72
N THR A 106 -4.28 -12.16 -2.24
CA THR A 106 -4.62 -13.41 -1.56
C THR A 106 -3.77 -13.49 -0.31
N ILE A 107 -4.34 -13.96 0.78
CA ILE A 107 -3.57 -14.20 1.99
C ILE A 107 -3.58 -15.69 2.28
N LEU A 108 -2.40 -16.23 2.61
CA LEU A 108 -2.23 -17.63 2.99
C LEU A 108 -1.68 -17.67 4.40
N LEU A 109 -2.18 -18.60 5.19
CA LEU A 109 -1.82 -18.70 6.61
C LEU A 109 -1.40 -20.13 6.93
N ALA A 110 -0.35 -20.26 7.72
CA ALA A 110 0.16 -21.55 8.18
C ALA A 110 0.40 -21.51 9.66
N GLU A 111 -0.13 -22.49 10.38
CA GLU A 111 0.15 -22.66 11.80
C GLU A 111 1.56 -23.22 11.99
N SER A 112 2.02 -23.25 13.23
CA SER A 112 3.37 -23.70 13.56
C SER A 112 3.65 -25.08 12.98
N ASN A 113 4.78 -25.22 12.29
CA ASN A 113 5.23 -26.49 11.72
C ASN A 113 4.24 -27.11 10.73
N SER A 114 3.45 -26.28 10.06
CA SER A 114 2.44 -26.74 9.12
C SER A 114 2.62 -26.10 7.77
N GLU A 115 2.09 -26.78 6.76
CA GLU A 115 1.96 -26.20 5.43
C GLU A 115 0.81 -25.17 5.46
N PRO A 116 0.78 -24.23 4.52
CA PRO A 116 -0.35 -23.29 4.46
C PRO A 116 -1.67 -24.04 4.32
N SER A 117 -2.58 -23.77 5.23
CA SER A 117 -3.87 -24.45 5.26
C SER A 117 -5.05 -23.53 4.99
N ILE A 118 -4.82 -22.23 5.00
CA ILE A 118 -5.85 -21.23 4.74
C ILE A 118 -5.43 -20.40 3.55
N VAL A 119 -6.30 -20.29 2.56
CA VAL A 119 -6.08 -19.47 1.37
C VAL A 119 -7.34 -18.65 1.16
N GLU A 120 -7.21 -17.33 1.24
CA GLU A 120 -8.37 -16.44 1.16
C GLU A 120 -8.08 -15.24 0.28
N SER A 121 -9.10 -14.76 -0.41
CA SER A 121 -9.03 -13.47 -1.07
C SER A 121 -8.91 -12.38 -0.01
N PHE A 122 -8.20 -11.32 -0.33
CA PHE A 122 -7.88 -10.28 0.64
C PHE A 122 -8.19 -8.91 0.06
N LEU A 123 -9.05 -8.15 0.73
CA LEU A 123 -9.44 -6.80 0.34
C LEU A 123 -9.99 -6.72 -1.09
N ILE A 124 -10.84 -7.68 -1.46
CA ILE A 124 -11.31 -7.76 -2.83
C ILE A 124 -12.29 -6.64 -3.21
N ASP A 125 -13.00 -6.12 -2.24
CA ASP A 125 -14.02 -5.09 -2.49
C ASP A 125 -13.56 -3.69 -2.16
N GLU A 126 -12.29 -3.51 -1.82
CA GLU A 126 -11.79 -2.20 -1.43
C GLU A 126 -11.40 -1.40 -2.65
N LYS A 127 -12.05 -0.26 -2.83
CA LYS A 127 -11.79 0.60 -3.98
C LYS A 127 -10.53 1.43 -3.79
N LYS A 128 -10.12 1.64 -2.56
CA LYS A 128 -8.96 2.45 -2.26
C LYS A 128 -8.12 1.76 -1.21
N THR A 129 -6.91 1.40 -1.59
CA THR A 129 -5.99 0.71 -0.71
C THR A 129 -4.98 1.71 -0.15
N THR A 130 -4.95 1.84 1.18
CA THR A 130 -3.98 2.70 1.86
C THR A 130 -3.06 1.86 2.72
N LEU A 131 -1.94 2.45 3.12
CA LEU A 131 -1.00 1.80 4.01
C LEU A 131 -1.69 1.39 5.32
N ALA A 132 -2.44 2.31 5.91
CA ALA A 132 -3.13 2.03 7.17
C ALA A 132 -4.13 0.89 7.01
N LEU A 133 -4.85 0.86 5.90
CA LEU A 133 -5.83 -0.18 5.65
C LEU A 133 -5.15 -1.54 5.50
N LEU A 134 -4.06 -1.61 4.73
CA LEU A 134 -3.34 -2.87 4.54
C LEU A 134 -2.86 -3.43 5.87
N ILE A 135 -2.22 -2.60 6.68
CA ILE A 135 -1.70 -3.04 7.98
C ILE A 135 -2.85 -3.47 8.89
N SER A 136 -3.87 -2.65 8.98
CA SER A 136 -5.02 -2.91 9.83
C SER A 136 -5.71 -4.23 9.49
N ARG A 137 -5.90 -4.48 8.19
CA ARG A 137 -6.62 -5.69 7.77
C ARG A 137 -5.78 -6.94 7.92
N VAL A 138 -4.46 -6.85 7.71
CA VAL A 138 -3.58 -7.98 8.01
C VAL A 138 -3.66 -8.32 9.49
N LEU A 139 -3.52 -7.32 10.36
CA LEU A 139 -3.60 -7.55 11.80
C LEU A 139 -4.95 -8.14 12.20
N GLN A 140 -6.03 -7.62 11.63
CA GLN A 140 -7.36 -8.10 11.91
C GLN A 140 -7.51 -9.57 11.53
N ARG A 141 -6.98 -9.95 10.38
CA ARG A 141 -7.06 -11.34 9.94
C ARG A 141 -6.25 -12.26 10.83
N LEU A 142 -5.04 -11.86 11.20
CA LEU A 142 -4.21 -12.65 12.11
C LEU A 142 -4.85 -12.76 13.48
N ASN A 143 -5.45 -11.69 13.95
CA ASN A 143 -6.16 -11.72 15.23
C ASN A 143 -7.36 -12.63 15.17
N GLY A 144 -8.02 -12.74 14.03
CA GLY A 144 -9.11 -13.69 13.83
C GLY A 144 -8.67 -15.13 13.98
N GLN A 145 -7.38 -15.42 13.72
CA GLN A 145 -6.80 -16.73 13.97
C GLN A 145 -6.26 -16.87 15.40
N LYS A 146 -6.45 -15.84 16.22
CA LYS A 146 -5.97 -15.79 17.60
C LYS A 146 -4.45 -15.86 17.72
N TRP A 147 -3.77 -15.30 16.72
CA TRP A 147 -2.30 -15.29 16.70
C TRP A 147 -1.71 -14.28 17.67
N PHE A 148 -2.50 -13.34 18.17
CA PHE A 148 -2.05 -12.30 19.10
C PHE A 148 -2.55 -12.54 20.52
N GLY A 149 -2.81 -13.78 20.89
CA GLY A 149 -3.19 -14.12 22.25
C GLY A 149 -4.70 -14.17 22.46
N ASP A 150 -5.09 -13.97 23.70
CA ASP A 150 -6.49 -14.09 24.10
C ASP A 150 -7.25 -12.82 23.80
N ASN A 151 -7.95 -12.79 22.72
CA ASN A 151 -8.80 -11.64 22.39
C ASN A 151 -10.24 -12.01 22.34
#